data_e2f8fc6ff55a20e89a54d205c9e7b6fa
#
_entry.id   e2f8fc6ff55a20e89a54d205c9e7b6fa
#
_cell.length_a   1.000
_cell.length_b   1.000
_cell.length_c   1.000
_cell.angle_alpha   90.00
_cell.angle_beta   90.00
_cell.angle_gamma   90.00
#
_symmetry.space_group_name_H-M   'P 1'
#
loop_
_entity.id
_entity.type
_entity.pdbx_description
1 polymer ?
#
loop_
_entity_poly.entity_id
_entity_poly.type
_entity_poly.pdbx_seq_one_letter_code
_entity_poly.pdbx_strand_id
1 'polypeptide(L)'
;MEKRRYLFYLVLGFIGALVSLAQWPMYAAAFSILDNFTGMIIFALSPLLFVIPYVGALALPLRIVKSLTPVGGYWFIATYYGLLALIPYYFIKIVTVFSKNDSLAVLLSMYGRGWVFILGLILLYGYYKATHPVYRYVDIQSDKVDGEVTIAFLSDIHLGAVLGKPFVQKLKARLEQSGAQLVLFGETL
;
A
#
# COMPACT_ATOMS: atom_id res chain seq x y z
N MET A 1 24.63 -15.84 0.72
CA MET A 1 23.66 -14.71 0.78
C MET A 1 22.24 -15.13 0.42
N GLU A 2 21.98 -15.96 -0.56
CA GLU A 2 20.63 -16.38 -0.99
C GLU A 2 19.79 -17.05 0.10
N LYS A 3 20.32 -18.03 0.83
CA LYS A 3 19.56 -18.73 1.90
C LYS A 3 18.99 -17.78 2.96
N ARG A 4 19.71 -16.71 3.33
CA ARG A 4 19.23 -15.72 4.31
C ARG A 4 18.06 -14.89 3.75
N ARG A 5 18.06 -14.57 2.46
CA ARG A 5 16.96 -13.86 1.81
C ARG A 5 15.68 -14.71 1.77
N TYR A 6 15.80 -16.00 1.40
CA TYR A 6 14.64 -16.91 1.42
C TYR A 6 14.07 -17.08 2.82
N LEU A 7 14.90 -17.25 3.84
CA LEU A 7 14.44 -17.36 5.21
C LEU A 7 13.71 -16.08 5.65
N PHE A 8 14.22 -14.90 5.31
CA PHE A 8 13.56 -13.63 5.59
C PHE A 8 12.15 -13.57 4.98
N TYR A 9 11.99 -13.91 3.71
CA TYR A 9 10.68 -13.89 3.05
C TYR A 9 9.73 -14.96 3.58
N LEU A 10 10.23 -16.14 3.97
CA LEU A 10 9.41 -17.15 4.63
C LEU A 10 8.89 -16.66 5.99
N VAL A 11 9.75 -16.05 6.80
CA VAL A 11 9.35 -15.47 8.09
C VAL A 11 8.33 -14.35 7.87
N LEU A 12 8.57 -13.48 6.90
CA LEU A 12 7.66 -12.39 6.56
C LEU A 12 6.30 -12.91 6.06
N GLY A 13 6.30 -13.96 5.25
CA GLY A 13 5.09 -14.65 4.79
C GLY A 13 4.31 -15.28 5.95
N PHE A 14 5.01 -15.92 6.89
CA PHE A 14 4.40 -16.51 8.08
C PHE A 14 3.78 -15.44 8.99
N ILE A 15 4.51 -14.37 9.29
CA ILE A 15 3.98 -13.23 10.05
C ILE A 15 2.77 -12.62 9.33
N GLY A 16 2.87 -12.42 8.02
CA GLY A 16 1.77 -11.95 7.21
C GLY A 16 0.52 -12.84 7.30
N ALA A 17 0.69 -14.17 7.32
CA ALA A 17 -0.42 -15.10 7.49
C ALA A 17 -1.09 -14.96 8.86
N LEU A 18 -0.32 -14.83 9.93
CA LEU A 18 -0.86 -14.61 11.28
C LEU A 18 -1.63 -13.28 11.35
N VAL A 19 -1.08 -12.23 10.77
CA VAL A 19 -1.71 -10.90 10.72
C VAL A 19 -3.01 -10.93 9.90
N SER A 20 -3.00 -11.60 8.74
CA SER A 20 -4.19 -11.74 7.90
C SER A 20 -5.28 -12.56 8.59
N LEU A 21 -4.90 -13.65 9.25
CA LEU A 21 -5.83 -14.46 10.05
C LEU A 21 -6.44 -13.67 11.21
N ALA A 22 -5.66 -12.79 11.86
CA ALA A 22 -6.20 -11.91 12.89
C ALA A 22 -7.24 -10.92 12.36
N GLN A 23 -7.14 -10.52 11.07
CA GLN A 23 -8.09 -9.63 10.40
C GLN A 23 -9.33 -10.38 9.87
N TRP A 24 -9.22 -11.67 9.57
CA TRP A 24 -10.30 -12.46 8.99
C TRP A 24 -11.65 -12.30 9.69
N PRO A 25 -11.78 -12.36 11.05
CA PRO A 25 -13.08 -12.23 11.70
C PRO A 25 -13.79 -10.91 11.44
N MET A 26 -13.04 -9.81 11.23
CA MET A 26 -13.59 -8.50 10.90
C MET A 26 -14.24 -8.52 9.51
N TYR A 27 -13.59 -9.15 8.53
CA TYR A 27 -14.12 -9.27 7.18
C TYR A 27 -15.24 -10.32 7.11
N ALA A 28 -15.14 -11.41 7.87
CA ALA A 28 -16.19 -12.41 7.99
C ALA A 28 -17.48 -11.82 8.59
N ALA A 29 -17.38 -10.99 9.61
CA ALA A 29 -18.52 -10.26 10.17
C ALA A 29 -19.17 -9.29 9.17
N ALA A 30 -18.37 -8.73 8.24
CA ALA A 30 -18.88 -7.85 7.20
C ALA A 30 -19.54 -8.59 6.03
N PHE A 31 -18.99 -9.73 5.66
CA PHE A 31 -19.36 -10.49 4.46
C PHE A 31 -19.50 -11.98 4.81
N SER A 32 -20.73 -12.46 4.88
CA SER A 32 -21.04 -13.85 5.24
C SER A 32 -20.38 -14.90 4.34
N ILE A 33 -20.07 -14.54 3.08
CA ILE A 33 -19.32 -15.42 2.16
C ILE A 33 -17.92 -15.78 2.66
N LEU A 34 -17.35 -14.95 3.54
CA LEU A 34 -16.03 -15.17 4.15
C LEU A 34 -16.10 -15.85 5.52
N ASP A 35 -17.31 -16.04 6.07
CA ASP A 35 -17.54 -16.68 7.38
C ASP A 35 -17.57 -18.20 7.25
N ASN A 36 -16.50 -18.77 6.69
CA ASN A 36 -16.35 -20.20 6.52
C ASN A 36 -14.85 -20.58 6.44
N PHE A 37 -14.58 -21.88 6.41
CA PHE A 37 -13.23 -22.41 6.30
C PHE A 37 -12.50 -21.93 5.03
N THR A 38 -13.21 -21.77 3.93
CA THR A 38 -12.64 -21.24 2.67
C THR A 38 -12.17 -19.79 2.85
N GLY A 39 -12.96 -18.94 3.48
CA GLY A 39 -12.59 -17.57 3.81
C GLY A 39 -11.32 -17.52 4.67
N MET A 40 -11.24 -18.36 5.69
CA MET A 40 -10.05 -18.47 6.53
C MET A 40 -8.80 -18.86 5.72
N ILE A 41 -8.90 -19.84 4.81
CA ILE A 41 -7.79 -20.24 3.94
C ILE A 41 -7.37 -19.09 3.03
N ILE A 42 -8.32 -18.36 2.43
CA ILE A 42 -8.03 -17.20 1.57
C ILE A 42 -7.19 -16.18 2.34
N PHE A 43 -7.58 -15.85 3.57
CA PHE A 43 -6.83 -14.91 4.40
C PHE A 43 -5.46 -15.46 4.80
N ALA A 44 -5.34 -16.74 5.15
CA ALA A 44 -4.07 -17.38 5.49
C ALA A 44 -3.09 -17.38 4.31
N LEU A 45 -3.58 -17.53 3.07
CA LEU A 45 -2.77 -17.55 1.86
C LEU A 45 -2.55 -16.16 1.24
N SER A 46 -3.30 -15.15 1.64
CA SER A 46 -3.22 -13.80 1.07
C SER A 46 -1.81 -13.18 1.09
N PRO A 47 -0.91 -13.46 2.08
CA PRO A 47 0.46 -12.96 2.07
C PRO A 47 1.29 -13.41 0.87
N LEU A 48 0.88 -14.49 0.19
CA LEU A 48 1.54 -14.94 -1.04
C LEU A 48 1.48 -13.87 -2.14
N LEU A 49 0.46 -13.01 -2.11
CA LEU A 49 0.36 -11.85 -3.02
C LEU A 49 1.56 -10.90 -2.87
N PHE A 50 2.12 -10.80 -1.67
CA PHE A 50 3.32 -10.01 -1.39
C PHE A 50 4.60 -10.85 -1.60
N VAL A 51 4.65 -12.05 -1.06
CA VAL A 51 5.86 -12.89 -1.07
C VAL A 51 6.25 -13.32 -2.49
N ILE A 52 5.27 -13.73 -3.32
CA ILE A 52 5.53 -14.23 -4.69
C ILE A 52 6.26 -13.21 -5.57
N PRO A 53 5.88 -11.94 -5.67
CA PRO A 53 6.62 -10.99 -6.50
C PRO A 53 8.07 -10.78 -6.06
N TYR A 54 8.33 -10.82 -4.77
CA TYR A 54 9.65 -10.55 -4.20
C TYR A 54 10.58 -11.78 -4.21
N VAL A 55 10.05 -12.96 -3.86
CA VAL A 55 10.80 -14.22 -3.95
C VAL A 55 10.87 -14.71 -5.39
N GLY A 56 9.76 -14.61 -6.12
CA GLY A 56 9.64 -15.02 -7.50
C GLY A 56 10.47 -14.18 -8.47
N ALA A 57 10.90 -12.97 -8.09
CA ALA A 57 11.83 -12.17 -8.88
C ALA A 57 13.14 -12.90 -9.21
N LEU A 58 13.48 -13.94 -8.44
CA LEU A 58 14.65 -14.77 -8.66
C LEU A 58 14.43 -15.94 -9.65
N ALA A 59 13.17 -16.34 -9.86
CA ALA A 59 12.82 -17.55 -10.62
C ALA A 59 11.75 -17.31 -11.70
N LEU A 60 10.93 -16.25 -11.60
CA LEU A 60 9.83 -15.97 -12.51
C LEU A 60 10.23 -14.97 -13.61
N PRO A 61 9.63 -15.06 -14.81
CA PRO A 61 9.82 -14.06 -15.85
C PRO A 61 9.50 -12.64 -15.35
N LEU A 62 10.35 -11.67 -15.68
CA LEU A 62 10.24 -10.29 -15.24
C LEU A 62 8.86 -9.67 -15.54
N ARG A 63 8.20 -10.10 -16.62
CA ARG A 63 6.85 -9.65 -16.98
C ARG A 63 5.81 -10.02 -15.91
N ILE A 64 5.89 -11.25 -15.38
CA ILE A 64 4.98 -11.74 -14.32
C ILE A 64 5.26 -10.99 -13.01
N VAL A 65 6.52 -10.87 -12.64
CA VAL A 65 6.92 -10.14 -11.44
C VAL A 65 6.41 -8.69 -11.46
N LYS A 66 6.61 -7.97 -12.57
CA LYS A 66 6.13 -6.59 -12.73
C LYS A 66 4.61 -6.47 -12.60
N SER A 67 3.86 -7.46 -13.06
CA SER A 67 2.39 -7.44 -12.95
C SER A 67 1.91 -7.73 -11.54
N LEU A 68 2.62 -8.56 -10.79
CA LEU A 68 2.24 -8.95 -9.42
C LEU A 68 2.73 -7.96 -8.34
N THR A 69 3.84 -7.25 -8.59
CA THR A 69 4.41 -6.30 -7.60
C THR A 69 3.40 -5.24 -7.11
N PRO A 70 2.60 -4.59 -7.98
CA PRO A 70 1.59 -3.64 -7.51
C PRO A 70 0.55 -4.30 -6.60
N VAL A 71 0.10 -5.52 -6.94
CA VAL A 71 -0.89 -6.27 -6.16
C VAL A 71 -0.33 -6.56 -4.77
N GLY A 72 0.93 -6.99 -4.68
CA GLY A 72 1.62 -7.21 -3.41
C GLY A 72 1.76 -5.93 -2.58
N GLY A 73 2.07 -4.81 -3.22
CA GLY A 73 2.14 -3.50 -2.57
C GLY A 73 0.78 -3.07 -1.99
N TYR A 74 -0.30 -3.21 -2.74
CA TYR A 74 -1.66 -2.92 -2.27
C TYR A 74 -2.08 -3.86 -1.12
N TRP A 75 -1.76 -5.15 -1.23
CA TRP A 75 -2.00 -6.09 -0.14
C TRP A 75 -1.28 -5.67 1.14
N PHE A 76 0.00 -5.29 1.04
CA PHE A 76 0.79 -4.84 2.19
C PHE A 76 0.18 -3.60 2.86
N ILE A 77 -0.18 -2.59 2.07
CA ILE A 77 -0.85 -1.37 2.56
C ILE A 77 -2.20 -1.71 3.21
N ALA A 78 -3.02 -2.54 2.55
CA ALA A 78 -4.31 -2.97 3.07
C ALA A 78 -4.17 -3.71 4.40
N THR A 79 -3.18 -4.59 4.52
CA THR A 79 -2.89 -5.34 5.75
C THR A 79 -2.40 -4.41 6.86
N TYR A 80 -1.55 -3.44 6.55
CA TYR A 80 -1.06 -2.45 7.52
C TYR A 80 -2.21 -1.62 8.11
N TYR A 81 -3.03 -1.03 7.26
CA TYR A 81 -4.21 -0.28 7.73
C TYR A 81 -5.25 -1.18 8.40
N GLY A 82 -5.40 -2.42 7.92
CA GLY A 82 -6.25 -3.43 8.56
C GLY A 82 -5.85 -3.73 10.01
N LEU A 83 -4.55 -3.75 10.32
CA LEU A 83 -4.07 -3.89 11.70
C LEU A 83 -4.56 -2.76 12.60
N LEU A 84 -4.52 -1.51 12.11
CA LEU A 84 -5.03 -0.36 12.87
C LEU A 84 -6.54 -0.49 13.13
N ALA A 85 -7.28 -1.02 12.16
CA ALA A 85 -8.72 -1.24 12.28
C ALA A 85 -9.10 -2.38 13.25
N LEU A 86 -8.16 -3.28 13.57
CA LEU A 86 -8.43 -4.36 14.52
C LEU A 86 -8.64 -3.85 15.95
N ILE A 87 -8.00 -2.74 16.34
CA ILE A 87 -8.10 -2.21 17.69
C ILE A 87 -9.56 -1.92 18.06
N PRO A 88 -10.28 -1.03 17.35
CA PRO A 88 -11.68 -0.78 17.66
C PRO A 88 -12.57 -2.00 17.38
N TYR A 89 -12.27 -2.83 16.38
CA TYR A 89 -13.03 -4.04 16.11
C TYR A 89 -13.04 -5.00 17.30
N TYR A 90 -11.87 -5.36 17.81
CA TYR A 90 -11.78 -6.27 18.95
C TYR A 90 -12.29 -5.65 20.23
N PHE A 91 -12.16 -4.34 20.42
CA PHE A 91 -12.80 -3.65 21.54
C PHE A 91 -14.33 -3.82 21.51
N ILE A 92 -14.98 -3.54 20.37
CA ILE A 92 -16.42 -3.74 20.20
C ILE A 92 -16.78 -5.22 20.41
N LYS A 93 -16.00 -6.15 19.86
CA LYS A 93 -16.22 -7.59 19.99
C LYS A 93 -16.18 -8.05 21.45
N ILE A 94 -15.22 -7.59 22.23
CA ILE A 94 -15.12 -7.89 23.66
C ILE A 94 -16.37 -7.37 24.38
N VAL A 95 -16.75 -6.11 24.16
CA VAL A 95 -17.95 -5.53 24.76
C VAL A 95 -19.21 -6.31 24.39
N THR A 96 -19.32 -6.77 23.13
CA THR A 96 -20.44 -7.61 22.67
C THR A 96 -20.55 -8.91 23.47
N VAL A 97 -19.42 -9.59 23.67
CA VAL A 97 -19.39 -10.86 24.42
C VAL A 97 -19.84 -10.68 25.88
N PHE A 98 -19.37 -9.61 26.52
CA PHE A 98 -19.71 -9.35 27.94
C PHE A 98 -21.12 -8.81 28.13
N SER A 99 -21.61 -7.97 27.22
CA SER A 99 -22.95 -7.36 27.35
C SER A 99 -24.09 -8.26 26.88
N LYS A 100 -23.79 -9.33 26.14
CA LYS A 100 -24.78 -10.22 25.50
C LYS A 100 -25.83 -9.44 24.67
N ASN A 101 -25.39 -8.34 24.04
CA ASN A 101 -26.29 -7.43 23.31
C ASN A 101 -26.18 -7.69 21.81
N ASP A 102 -27.25 -8.23 21.21
CA ASP A 102 -27.31 -8.57 19.76
C ASP A 102 -27.13 -7.34 18.86
N SER A 103 -27.52 -6.13 19.31
CA SER A 103 -27.32 -4.91 18.56
C SER A 103 -25.85 -4.62 18.27
N LEU A 104 -24.93 -5.05 19.16
CA LEU A 104 -23.49 -4.89 18.96
C LEU A 104 -22.94 -5.85 17.88
N ALA A 105 -23.57 -6.99 17.66
CA ALA A 105 -23.21 -7.89 16.55
C ALA A 105 -23.50 -7.21 15.19
N VAL A 106 -24.62 -6.50 15.09
CA VAL A 106 -24.93 -5.66 13.91
C VAL A 106 -23.88 -4.58 13.73
N LEU A 107 -23.46 -3.92 14.82
CA LEU A 107 -22.42 -2.89 14.79
C LEU A 107 -21.09 -3.45 14.27
N LEU A 108 -20.68 -4.68 14.65
CA LEU A 108 -19.47 -5.33 14.12
C LEU A 108 -19.53 -5.53 12.61
N SER A 109 -20.69 -5.97 12.09
CA SER A 109 -20.89 -6.12 10.64
C SER A 109 -20.83 -4.77 9.91
N MET A 110 -21.48 -3.75 10.46
CA MET A 110 -21.44 -2.39 9.91
C MET A 110 -20.03 -1.80 9.96
N TYR A 111 -19.29 -2.02 11.04
CA TYR A 111 -17.90 -1.60 11.18
C TYR A 111 -17.02 -2.24 10.09
N GLY A 112 -17.11 -3.55 9.89
CA GLY A 112 -16.33 -4.26 8.87
C GLY A 112 -16.63 -3.74 7.46
N ARG A 113 -17.90 -3.52 7.11
CA ARG A 113 -18.30 -2.95 5.80
C ARG A 113 -17.81 -1.52 5.61
N GLY A 114 -17.98 -0.68 6.64
CA GLY A 114 -17.49 0.69 6.65
C GLY A 114 -15.97 0.75 6.50
N TRP A 115 -15.27 -0.16 7.17
CA TRP A 115 -13.83 -0.28 7.04
C TRP A 115 -13.38 -0.60 5.61
N VAL A 116 -14.01 -1.60 4.97
CA VAL A 116 -13.69 -1.95 3.57
C VAL A 116 -13.91 -0.78 2.63
N PHE A 117 -14.97 -0.01 2.84
CA PHE A 117 -15.24 1.20 2.07
C PHE A 117 -14.15 2.27 2.27
N ILE A 118 -13.79 2.55 3.53
CA ILE A 118 -12.72 3.51 3.88
C ILE A 118 -11.39 3.06 3.30
N LEU A 119 -11.04 1.77 3.42
CA LEU A 119 -9.82 1.21 2.85
C LEU A 119 -9.79 1.41 1.33
N GLY A 120 -10.90 1.14 0.65
CA GLY A 120 -11.03 1.41 -0.79
C GLY A 120 -10.73 2.86 -1.15
N LEU A 121 -11.27 3.82 -0.39
CA LEU A 121 -11.00 5.24 -0.59
C LEU A 121 -9.52 5.60 -0.34
N ILE A 122 -8.90 5.04 0.69
CA ILE A 122 -7.47 5.25 1.00
C ILE A 122 -6.61 4.75 -0.17
N LEU A 123 -6.88 3.55 -0.68
CA LEU A 123 -6.11 2.96 -1.78
C LEU A 123 -6.30 3.75 -3.09
N LEU A 124 -7.52 4.17 -3.40
CA LEU A 124 -7.81 5.00 -4.58
C LEU A 124 -7.13 6.38 -4.48
N TYR A 125 -7.22 7.02 -3.33
CA TYR A 125 -6.56 8.31 -3.08
C TYR A 125 -5.04 8.20 -3.18
N GLY A 126 -4.44 7.15 -2.58
CA GLY A 126 -3.02 6.88 -2.66
C GLY A 126 -2.56 6.67 -4.10
N TYR A 127 -3.30 5.88 -4.87
CA TYR A 127 -3.04 5.69 -6.30
C TYR A 127 -3.11 7.00 -7.08
N TYR A 128 -4.17 7.79 -6.85
CA TYR A 128 -4.32 9.09 -7.50
C TYR A 128 -3.13 10.00 -7.19
N LYS A 129 -2.74 10.13 -5.92
CA LYS A 129 -1.59 10.95 -5.51
C LYS A 129 -0.27 10.45 -6.11
N ALA A 130 -0.04 9.15 -6.12
CA ALA A 130 1.17 8.56 -6.68
C ALA A 130 1.32 8.79 -8.19
N THR A 131 0.19 8.87 -8.92
CA THR A 131 0.20 9.01 -10.39
C THR A 131 0.04 10.44 -10.90
N HIS A 132 -0.18 11.42 -9.99
CA HIS A 132 -0.36 12.83 -10.33
C HIS A 132 0.67 13.70 -9.61
N PRO A 133 1.85 13.92 -10.21
CA PRO A 133 2.85 14.81 -9.66
C PRO A 133 2.32 16.24 -9.58
N VAL A 134 2.65 16.93 -8.51
CA VAL A 134 2.26 18.33 -8.27
C VAL A 134 3.50 19.19 -8.11
N TYR A 135 3.42 20.46 -8.53
CA TYR A 135 4.47 21.42 -8.25
C TYR A 135 4.42 21.84 -6.77
N ARG A 136 5.60 22.04 -6.24
CA ARG A 136 5.80 22.72 -4.97
C ARG A 136 6.83 23.82 -5.20
N TYR A 137 6.41 25.07 -5.12
CA TYR A 137 7.28 26.22 -5.33
C TYR A 137 7.93 26.60 -3.99
N VAL A 138 9.22 26.88 -4.06
CA VAL A 138 10.03 27.35 -2.93
C VAL A 138 10.93 28.47 -3.45
N ASP A 139 10.78 29.67 -2.92
CA ASP A 139 11.63 30.80 -3.25
C ASP A 139 12.81 30.84 -2.29
N ILE A 140 14.01 30.82 -2.84
CA ILE A 140 15.26 30.86 -2.09
C ILE A 140 16.03 32.11 -2.53
N GLN A 141 16.30 33.02 -1.60
CA GLN A 141 17.14 34.18 -1.84
C GLN A 141 18.60 33.85 -1.57
N SER A 142 19.49 34.25 -2.47
CA SER A 142 20.93 34.04 -2.33
C SER A 142 21.69 35.19 -2.97
N ASP A 143 22.63 35.76 -2.22
CA ASP A 143 23.53 36.81 -2.68
C ASP A 143 24.63 36.31 -3.64
N LYS A 144 24.64 34.99 -3.92
CA LYS A 144 25.63 34.33 -4.79
C LYS A 144 25.15 34.14 -6.23
N VAL A 145 23.92 34.50 -6.51
CA VAL A 145 23.29 34.29 -7.84
C VAL A 145 22.77 35.64 -8.33
N ASP A 146 23.28 36.07 -9.47
CA ASP A 146 22.79 37.27 -10.14
C ASP A 146 21.58 36.91 -11.01
N GLY A 147 20.44 37.51 -10.69
CA GLY A 147 19.19 37.29 -11.41
C GLY A 147 18.36 36.11 -10.88
N GLU A 148 17.31 35.78 -11.59
CA GLU A 148 16.36 34.71 -11.25
C GLU A 148 16.72 33.43 -11.98
N VAL A 149 16.87 32.33 -11.24
CA VAL A 149 17.14 30.98 -11.79
C VAL A 149 16.10 30.00 -11.30
N THR A 150 15.38 29.41 -12.23
CA THR A 150 14.38 28.36 -11.92
C THR A 150 15.02 26.98 -11.97
N ILE A 151 15.02 26.29 -10.85
CA ILE A 151 15.55 24.94 -10.70
C ILE A 151 14.41 23.96 -10.40
N ALA A 152 14.30 22.89 -11.19
CA ALA A 152 13.41 21.78 -10.87
C ALA A 152 14.18 20.72 -10.07
N PHE A 153 13.70 20.42 -8.87
CA PHE A 153 14.25 19.36 -8.04
C PHE A 153 13.27 18.19 -7.97
N LEU A 154 13.75 16.99 -8.29
CA LEU A 154 12.99 15.76 -8.26
C LEU A 154 13.67 14.77 -7.32
N SER A 155 12.92 14.25 -6.34
CA SER A 155 13.39 13.21 -5.43
C SER A 155 12.40 12.05 -5.37
N ASP A 156 12.89 10.89 -4.97
CA ASP A 156 12.07 9.70 -4.67
C ASP A 156 11.09 9.29 -5.80
N ILE A 157 11.52 9.37 -7.04
CA ILE A 157 10.65 9.13 -8.20
C ILE A 157 10.20 7.66 -8.25
N HIS A 158 10.95 6.74 -7.70
CA HIS A 158 10.64 5.30 -7.61
C HIS A 158 10.05 4.70 -8.89
N LEU A 159 10.72 4.94 -10.03
CA LEU A 159 10.32 4.36 -11.30
C LEU A 159 10.37 2.82 -11.23
N GLY A 160 9.26 2.19 -11.51
CA GLY A 160 9.17 0.74 -11.39
C GLY A 160 7.88 0.15 -11.96
N ALA A 161 7.40 -0.90 -11.30
CA ALA A 161 6.23 -1.65 -11.77
C ALA A 161 4.92 -0.82 -11.75
N VAL A 162 4.80 0.13 -10.83
CA VAL A 162 3.60 0.99 -10.68
C VAL A 162 3.74 2.28 -11.48
N LEU A 163 4.89 2.95 -11.37
CA LEU A 163 5.18 4.21 -12.05
C LEU A 163 6.05 3.94 -13.29
N GLY A 164 5.39 3.53 -14.37
CA GLY A 164 6.04 3.18 -15.63
C GLY A 164 6.09 4.34 -16.65
N LYS A 165 6.26 3.97 -17.93
CA LYS A 165 6.40 4.92 -19.06
C LYS A 165 5.34 6.04 -19.10
N PRO A 166 4.03 5.80 -18.82
CA PRO A 166 3.04 6.88 -18.81
C PRO A 166 3.30 7.94 -17.74
N PHE A 167 3.80 7.54 -16.57
CA PHE A 167 4.17 8.48 -15.52
C PHE A 167 5.38 9.33 -15.92
N VAL A 168 6.41 8.72 -16.51
CA VAL A 168 7.59 9.44 -17.03
C VAL A 168 7.19 10.48 -18.07
N GLN A 169 6.26 10.17 -18.96
CA GLN A 169 5.77 11.12 -19.94
C GLN A 169 5.04 12.31 -19.29
N LYS A 170 4.22 12.06 -18.28
CA LYS A 170 3.58 13.13 -17.49
C LYS A 170 4.61 14.00 -16.77
N LEU A 171 5.61 13.35 -16.15
CA LEU A 171 6.68 14.04 -15.45
C LEU A 171 7.48 14.93 -16.41
N LYS A 172 7.84 14.41 -17.59
CA LYS A 172 8.53 15.17 -18.64
C LYS A 172 7.72 16.41 -19.05
N ALA A 173 6.43 16.23 -19.38
CA ALA A 173 5.55 17.34 -19.75
C ALA A 173 5.46 18.41 -18.63
N ARG A 174 5.45 17.97 -17.37
CA ARG A 174 5.48 18.89 -16.22
C ARG A 174 6.80 19.65 -16.13
N LEU A 175 7.94 18.99 -16.32
CA LEU A 175 9.25 19.65 -16.35
C LEU A 175 9.36 20.69 -17.43
N GLU A 176 8.91 20.38 -18.65
CA GLU A 176 8.87 21.32 -19.76
C GLU A 176 7.99 22.54 -19.46
N GLN A 177 6.85 22.34 -18.81
CA GLN A 177 5.94 23.43 -18.41
C GLN A 177 6.48 24.29 -17.25
N SER A 178 7.41 23.77 -16.44
CA SER A 178 7.98 24.51 -15.30
C SER A 178 8.91 25.66 -15.73
N GLY A 179 9.41 25.65 -16.95
CA GLY A 179 10.41 26.62 -17.40
C GLY A 179 11.77 26.48 -16.71
N ALA A 180 12.04 25.36 -16.04
CA ALA A 180 13.28 25.16 -15.30
C ALA A 180 14.49 25.17 -16.25
N GLN A 181 15.49 25.98 -15.88
CA GLN A 181 16.77 26.06 -16.57
C GLN A 181 17.72 24.93 -16.15
N LEU A 182 17.52 24.38 -14.97
CA LEU A 182 18.30 23.28 -14.40
C LEU A 182 17.37 22.24 -13.78
N VAL A 183 17.66 20.96 -14.03
CA VAL A 183 16.92 19.85 -13.41
C VAL A 183 17.87 19.04 -12.54
N LEU A 184 17.57 18.94 -11.24
CA LEU A 184 18.32 18.17 -10.28
C LEU A 184 17.53 16.92 -9.86
N PHE A 185 18.22 15.79 -9.85
CA PHE A 185 17.66 14.52 -9.36
C PHE A 185 18.31 14.21 -8.00
N GLY A 186 17.48 14.14 -6.95
CA GLY A 186 17.88 13.64 -5.65
C GLY A 186 17.50 12.18 -5.52
N GLU A 187 18.47 11.28 -5.40
CA GLU A 187 18.21 9.92 -4.96
C GLU A 187 18.52 9.83 -3.46
N THR A 188 17.57 9.33 -2.69
CA THR A 188 17.86 8.84 -1.35
C THR A 188 18.56 7.48 -1.51
N LEU A 189 19.84 7.45 -1.14
CA LEU A 189 20.67 6.26 -1.06
C LEU A 189 20.13 5.28 -0.01
#